data_3d143b73691df3a15600820a92664a35
#
_entry.id   3d143b73691df3a15600820a92664a35
#
_cell.length_a   1.000
_cell.length_b   1.000
_cell.length_c   1.000
_cell.angle_alpha   90.00
_cell.angle_beta   90.00
_cell.angle_gamma   90.00
#
_symmetry.space_group_name_H-M   'P 1'
#
loop_
_entity.id
_entity.type
_entity.pdbx_description
1 polymer ?
#
loop_
_entity_poly.entity_id
_entity_poly.type
_entity_poly.pdbx_seq_one_letter_code
_entity_poly.pdbx_strand_id
1 'polypeptide(L)'
;IYNTKLVRQNPPERWADLLDAGWRGRIAFADPTVSGSSCTALGTLLQAVGGNTDNTLAAFFRNLDGRIIADSGGVVPAVADGSCYVGVTLEENARKAIADGLDVAIVYPAEGTSVLPDGAAIVRGCAHEENARKFIDFLLSPDVQQLLGTELSRRSVRADTASDALPELTVLPYDLRRADERRQELFDAWQALCGKVEA
;
A
#
# COMPACT_ATOMS: atom_id res chain seq x y z
N ILE A 1 2.94 -7.77 -3.48
CA ILE A 1 3.10 -9.20 -3.14
C ILE A 1 2.60 -10.10 -4.26
N TYR A 2 3.11 -11.32 -4.29
CA TYR A 2 2.59 -12.35 -5.17
C TYR A 2 2.55 -13.72 -4.48
N ASN A 3 1.69 -14.62 -4.95
CA ASN A 3 1.61 -16.00 -4.48
C ASN A 3 2.74 -16.84 -5.09
N THR A 4 3.62 -17.39 -4.27
CA THR A 4 4.84 -18.11 -4.69
C THR A 4 4.55 -19.48 -5.34
N LYS A 5 3.37 -20.06 -5.09
CA LYS A 5 2.96 -21.33 -5.72
C LYS A 5 2.36 -21.12 -7.11
N LEU A 6 1.69 -19.97 -7.33
CA LEU A 6 1.00 -19.66 -8.58
C LEU A 6 1.88 -18.88 -9.56
N VAL A 7 2.72 -17.97 -9.06
CA VAL A 7 3.64 -17.16 -9.85
C VAL A 7 5.05 -17.69 -9.65
N ARG A 8 5.40 -18.72 -10.41
CA ARG A 8 6.71 -19.40 -10.30
C ARG A 8 7.79 -18.80 -11.18
N GLN A 9 7.41 -18.05 -12.19
CA GLN A 9 8.30 -17.42 -13.16
C GLN A 9 7.78 -16.02 -13.46
N ASN A 10 8.69 -15.08 -13.70
CA ASN A 10 8.39 -13.71 -14.09
C ASN A 10 7.35 -13.02 -13.17
N PRO A 11 7.59 -12.94 -11.83
CA PRO A 11 6.75 -12.12 -10.99
C PRO A 11 6.81 -10.67 -11.47
N PRO A 12 5.80 -9.84 -11.18
CA PRO A 12 5.89 -8.42 -11.51
C PRO A 12 7.04 -7.81 -10.71
N GLU A 13 7.87 -6.99 -11.36
CA GLU A 13 9.01 -6.30 -10.74
C GLU A 13 8.81 -4.79 -10.71
N ARG A 14 7.81 -4.30 -11.42
CA ARG A 14 7.53 -2.88 -11.64
C ARG A 14 6.05 -2.58 -11.46
N TRP A 15 5.74 -1.33 -11.12
CA TRP A 15 4.36 -0.84 -11.14
C TRP A 15 3.73 -0.98 -12.53
N ALA A 16 4.50 -0.70 -13.57
CA ALA A 16 4.06 -0.82 -14.95
C ALA A 16 3.63 -2.24 -15.32
N ASP A 17 4.23 -3.27 -14.72
CA ASP A 17 3.90 -4.67 -15.02
C ASP A 17 2.45 -5.02 -14.63
N LEU A 18 1.88 -4.34 -13.62
CA LEU A 18 0.49 -4.53 -13.23
C LEU A 18 -0.52 -4.09 -14.31
N LEU A 19 -0.06 -3.38 -15.34
CA LEU A 19 -0.87 -2.97 -16.48
C LEU A 19 -0.88 -4.02 -17.61
N ASP A 20 -0.03 -5.06 -17.52
CA ASP A 20 -0.02 -6.15 -18.50
C ASP A 20 -1.33 -6.95 -18.40
N ALA A 21 -1.92 -7.23 -19.57
CA ALA A 21 -3.17 -7.99 -19.68
C ALA A 21 -3.08 -9.41 -19.10
N GLY A 22 -1.88 -9.96 -18.95
CA GLY A 22 -1.65 -11.25 -18.28
C GLY A 22 -2.09 -11.30 -16.83
N TRP A 23 -2.20 -10.14 -16.16
CA TRP A 23 -2.67 -10.03 -14.78
C TRP A 23 -4.18 -9.78 -14.66
N ARG A 24 -4.92 -9.72 -15.76
CA ARG A 24 -6.36 -9.45 -15.72
C ARG A 24 -7.11 -10.47 -14.86
N GLY A 25 -7.91 -9.98 -13.91
CA GLY A 25 -8.65 -10.78 -12.95
C GLY A 25 -7.78 -11.51 -11.92
N ARG A 26 -6.49 -11.13 -11.79
CA ARG A 26 -5.52 -11.80 -10.88
C ARG A 26 -4.91 -10.85 -9.86
N ILE A 27 -5.33 -9.59 -9.84
CA ILE A 27 -4.80 -8.56 -8.93
C ILE A 27 -5.76 -8.36 -7.77
N ALA A 28 -5.27 -8.46 -6.53
CA ALA A 28 -5.95 -8.04 -5.33
C ALA A 28 -5.59 -6.56 -5.04
N PHE A 29 -6.59 -5.70 -5.06
CA PHE A 29 -6.44 -4.29 -4.75
C PHE A 29 -7.66 -3.81 -3.97
N ALA A 30 -7.45 -3.13 -2.84
CA ALA A 30 -8.55 -2.61 -2.05
C ALA A 30 -9.10 -1.31 -2.63
N ASP A 31 -10.38 -1.06 -2.40
CA ASP A 31 -11.04 0.16 -2.88
C ASP A 31 -10.33 1.41 -2.35
N PRO A 32 -9.79 2.27 -3.22
CA PRO A 32 -9.06 3.47 -2.81
C PRO A 32 -9.98 4.53 -2.19
N THR A 33 -11.30 4.44 -2.37
CA THR A 33 -12.25 5.36 -1.74
C THR A 33 -12.51 5.03 -0.27
N VAL A 34 -12.22 3.80 0.14
CA VAL A 34 -12.37 3.29 1.51
C VAL A 34 -11.03 3.13 2.20
N SER A 35 -10.00 2.67 1.48
CA SER A 35 -8.66 2.40 2.02
C SER A 35 -7.67 3.52 1.70
N GLY A 36 -7.18 4.23 2.73
CA GLY A 36 -6.16 5.27 2.58
C GLY A 36 -4.84 4.75 2.01
N SER A 37 -4.41 3.54 2.39
CA SER A 37 -3.20 2.91 1.84
C SER A 37 -3.36 2.57 0.36
N SER A 38 -4.55 2.12 -0.06
CA SER A 38 -4.82 1.86 -1.47
C SER A 38 -4.92 3.15 -2.29
N CYS A 39 -5.47 4.23 -1.71
CA CYS A 39 -5.44 5.55 -2.33
C CYS A 39 -3.99 6.02 -2.58
N THR A 40 -3.12 5.89 -1.57
CA THR A 40 -1.69 6.20 -1.70
C THR A 40 -1.02 5.31 -2.74
N ALA A 41 -1.28 4.01 -2.72
CA ALA A 41 -0.70 3.05 -3.66
C ALA A 41 -1.15 3.34 -5.11
N LEU A 42 -2.42 3.69 -5.32
CA LEU A 42 -2.92 4.11 -6.63
C LEU A 42 -2.22 5.37 -7.13
N GLY A 43 -2.10 6.39 -6.27
CA GLY A 43 -1.34 7.60 -6.59
C GLY A 43 0.12 7.31 -6.92
N THR A 44 0.75 6.37 -6.20
CA THR A 44 2.12 5.91 -6.45
C THR A 44 2.25 5.22 -7.81
N LEU A 45 1.33 4.31 -8.13
CA LEU A 45 1.29 3.64 -9.43
C LEU A 45 1.16 4.66 -10.58
N LEU A 46 0.23 5.58 -10.47
CA LEU A 46 0.02 6.61 -11.48
C LEU A 46 1.26 7.51 -11.67
N GLN A 47 1.95 7.83 -10.59
CA GLN A 47 3.20 8.59 -10.63
C GLN A 47 4.35 7.77 -11.22
N ALA A 48 4.52 6.52 -10.80
CA ALA A 48 5.61 5.64 -11.22
C ALA A 48 5.55 5.31 -12.72
N VAL A 49 4.35 5.01 -13.22
CA VAL A 49 4.12 4.74 -14.65
C VAL A 49 4.22 6.01 -15.48
N GLY A 50 3.74 7.12 -14.95
CA GLY A 50 3.73 8.40 -15.67
C GLY A 50 2.76 8.42 -16.86
N GLY A 51 2.97 9.39 -17.76
CA GLY A 51 2.16 9.53 -18.96
C GLY A 51 0.75 10.06 -18.71
N ASN A 52 -0.23 9.54 -19.44
CA ASN A 52 -1.62 9.96 -19.28
C ASN A 52 -2.28 9.19 -18.12
N THR A 53 -2.64 9.93 -17.07
CA THR A 53 -3.21 9.39 -15.83
C THR A 53 -4.49 8.59 -16.06
N ASP A 54 -5.40 9.09 -16.91
CA ASP A 54 -6.69 8.43 -17.17
C ASP A 54 -6.50 7.11 -17.90
N ASN A 55 -5.57 7.05 -18.85
CA ASN A 55 -5.26 5.81 -19.56
C ASN A 55 -4.62 4.78 -18.62
N THR A 56 -3.70 5.19 -17.75
CA THR A 56 -3.05 4.32 -16.76
C THR A 56 -4.07 3.81 -15.76
N LEU A 57 -4.93 4.68 -15.23
CA LEU A 57 -6.00 4.33 -14.32
C LEU A 57 -6.97 3.33 -14.96
N ALA A 58 -7.41 3.59 -16.19
CA ALA A 58 -8.32 2.71 -16.91
C ALA A 58 -7.68 1.35 -17.22
N ALA A 59 -6.39 1.29 -17.55
CA ALA A 59 -5.67 0.05 -17.79
C ALA A 59 -5.55 -0.79 -16.51
N PHE A 60 -5.16 -0.16 -15.40
CA PHE A 60 -5.10 -0.82 -14.10
C PHE A 60 -6.47 -1.34 -13.65
N PHE A 61 -7.49 -0.49 -13.71
CA PHE A 61 -8.87 -0.85 -13.36
C PHE A 61 -9.39 -2.03 -14.19
N ARG A 62 -9.11 -2.06 -15.50
CA ARG A 62 -9.46 -3.18 -16.38
C ARG A 62 -8.83 -4.49 -15.92
N ASN A 63 -7.60 -4.44 -15.42
CA ASN A 63 -6.90 -5.62 -14.93
C ASN A 63 -7.42 -6.10 -13.57
N LEU A 64 -8.14 -5.28 -12.81
CA LEU A 64 -8.86 -5.75 -11.63
C LEU A 64 -10.06 -6.63 -12.01
N ASP A 65 -10.64 -6.43 -13.18
CA ASP A 65 -11.75 -7.24 -13.73
C ASP A 65 -12.91 -7.41 -12.75
N GLY A 66 -13.29 -6.32 -12.06
CA GLY A 66 -14.33 -6.28 -11.04
C GLY A 66 -13.94 -6.86 -9.66
N ARG A 67 -12.70 -7.32 -9.50
CA ARG A 67 -12.20 -7.89 -8.24
C ARG A 67 -11.62 -6.80 -7.32
N ILE A 68 -12.49 -5.91 -6.84
CA ILE A 68 -12.12 -4.87 -5.88
C ILE A 68 -12.33 -5.43 -4.48
N ILE A 69 -11.27 -5.42 -3.66
CA ILE A 69 -11.32 -5.88 -2.27
C ILE A 69 -11.92 -4.75 -1.42
N ALA A 70 -12.83 -5.09 -0.50
CA ALA A 70 -13.57 -4.11 0.29
C ALA A 70 -12.65 -3.23 1.17
N ASP A 71 -11.58 -3.82 1.72
CA ASP A 71 -10.61 -3.12 2.58
C ASP A 71 -9.20 -3.71 2.42
N SER A 72 -8.19 -3.01 2.95
CA SER A 72 -6.79 -3.44 2.84
C SER A 72 -6.46 -4.75 3.56
N GLY A 73 -7.26 -5.16 4.54
CA GLY A 73 -7.08 -6.41 5.28
C GLY A 73 -7.36 -7.65 4.42
N GLY A 74 -8.20 -7.53 3.40
CA GLY A 74 -8.54 -8.63 2.50
C GLY A 74 -7.51 -8.92 1.42
N VAL A 75 -6.54 -8.04 1.16
CA VAL A 75 -5.58 -8.19 0.05
C VAL A 75 -4.64 -9.38 0.26
N VAL A 76 -4.00 -9.47 1.43
CA VAL A 76 -3.07 -10.56 1.76
C VAL A 76 -3.75 -11.93 1.74
N PRO A 77 -4.92 -12.12 2.40
CA PRO A 77 -5.68 -13.37 2.31
C PRO A 77 -5.99 -13.77 0.86
N ALA A 78 -6.47 -12.85 0.02
CA ALA A 78 -6.83 -13.14 -1.37
C ALA A 78 -5.63 -13.58 -2.22
N VAL A 79 -4.42 -13.11 -1.90
CA VAL A 79 -3.20 -13.58 -2.57
C VAL A 79 -2.74 -14.92 -1.97
N ALA A 80 -2.77 -15.06 -0.64
CA ALA A 80 -2.29 -16.26 0.03
C ALA A 80 -3.14 -17.50 -0.29
N ASP A 81 -4.46 -17.36 -0.40
CA ASP A 81 -5.37 -18.46 -0.75
C ASP A 81 -5.42 -18.76 -2.26
N GLY A 82 -4.79 -17.90 -3.09
CA GLY A 82 -4.74 -18.06 -4.54
C GLY A 82 -5.95 -17.54 -5.31
N SER A 83 -6.89 -16.86 -4.65
CA SER A 83 -8.00 -16.15 -5.32
C SER A 83 -7.47 -15.05 -6.25
N CYS A 84 -6.35 -14.42 -5.86
CA CYS A 84 -5.56 -13.53 -6.70
C CYS A 84 -4.10 -14.00 -6.74
N TYR A 85 -3.38 -13.63 -7.80
CA TYR A 85 -1.99 -14.05 -7.99
C TYR A 85 -1.01 -13.01 -7.45
N VAL A 86 -1.38 -11.75 -7.55
CA VAL A 86 -0.61 -10.59 -7.10
C VAL A 86 -1.51 -9.67 -6.29
N GLY A 87 -0.93 -8.82 -5.47
CA GLY A 87 -1.69 -7.85 -4.68
C GLY A 87 -0.85 -6.65 -4.28
N VAL A 88 -1.51 -5.54 -3.99
CA VAL A 88 -0.88 -4.32 -3.50
C VAL A 88 -1.29 -4.10 -2.05
N THR A 89 -0.33 -4.13 -1.15
CA THR A 89 -0.55 -4.03 0.30
C THR A 89 0.58 -3.26 0.99
N LEU A 90 0.42 -2.99 2.28
CA LEU A 90 1.47 -2.42 3.12
C LEU A 90 2.59 -3.45 3.38
N GLU A 91 3.84 -2.97 3.44
CA GLU A 91 5.02 -3.78 3.70
C GLU A 91 4.87 -4.62 4.98
N GLU A 92 4.38 -4.01 6.07
CA GLU A 92 4.17 -4.69 7.36
C GLU A 92 3.22 -5.90 7.25
N ASN A 93 2.11 -5.76 6.51
CA ASN A 93 1.15 -6.85 6.31
C ASN A 93 1.77 -8.00 5.52
N ALA A 94 2.55 -7.67 4.50
CA ALA A 94 3.25 -8.65 3.68
C ALA A 94 4.33 -9.39 4.48
N ARG A 95 5.12 -8.67 5.27
CA ARG A 95 6.17 -9.28 6.11
C ARG A 95 5.58 -10.15 7.21
N LYS A 96 4.47 -9.70 7.82
CA LYS A 96 3.72 -10.53 8.77
C LYS A 96 3.25 -11.82 8.11
N ALA A 97 2.67 -11.77 6.93
CA ALA A 97 2.20 -12.95 6.20
C ALA A 97 3.34 -13.95 5.93
N ILE A 98 4.52 -13.45 5.55
CA ILE A 98 5.71 -14.29 5.34
C ILE A 98 6.17 -14.93 6.68
N ALA A 99 6.19 -14.16 7.76
CA ALA A 99 6.54 -14.67 9.10
C ALA A 99 5.55 -15.72 9.60
N ASP A 100 4.26 -15.56 9.27
CA ASP A 100 3.20 -16.55 9.56
C ASP A 100 3.25 -17.78 8.63
N GLY A 101 4.22 -17.85 7.70
CA GLY A 101 4.45 -19.00 6.82
C GLY A 101 3.51 -19.08 5.61
N LEU A 102 2.85 -17.98 5.23
CA LEU A 102 2.01 -17.95 4.03
C LEU A 102 2.86 -17.95 2.76
N ASP A 103 2.32 -18.54 1.69
CA ASP A 103 2.99 -18.68 0.39
C ASP A 103 2.98 -17.37 -0.41
N VAL A 104 3.50 -16.32 0.16
CA VAL A 104 3.61 -15.00 -0.46
C VAL A 104 5.05 -14.49 -0.45
N ALA A 105 5.40 -13.66 -1.43
CA ALA A 105 6.67 -12.92 -1.47
C ALA A 105 6.42 -11.45 -1.75
N ILE A 106 7.33 -10.59 -1.27
CA ILE A 106 7.27 -9.15 -1.47
C ILE A 106 8.04 -8.78 -2.74
N VAL A 107 7.49 -7.82 -3.47
CA VAL A 107 8.19 -7.10 -4.54
C VAL A 107 8.29 -5.64 -4.13
N TYR A 108 9.49 -5.11 -4.17
CA TYR A 108 9.76 -3.68 -4.10
C TYR A 108 9.93 -3.18 -5.53
N PRO A 109 8.99 -2.39 -6.06
CA PRO A 109 9.01 -2.02 -7.48
C PRO A 109 10.28 -1.29 -7.88
N ALA A 110 10.83 -1.61 -9.05
CA ALA A 110 12.08 -1.04 -9.54
C ALA A 110 12.04 0.49 -9.71
N GLU A 111 10.85 1.05 -10.00
CA GLU A 111 10.65 2.51 -10.06
C GLU A 111 10.72 3.15 -8.66
N GLY A 112 10.58 2.36 -7.61
CA GLY A 112 10.45 2.80 -6.23
C GLY A 112 9.02 2.79 -5.72
N THR A 113 8.85 3.16 -4.46
CA THR A 113 7.55 3.22 -3.78
C THR A 113 7.42 4.47 -2.92
N SER A 114 6.19 4.84 -2.57
CA SER A 114 5.94 5.93 -1.63
C SER A 114 6.16 5.45 -0.20
N VAL A 115 6.76 6.31 0.61
CA VAL A 115 6.92 6.12 2.06
C VAL A 115 6.30 7.31 2.76
N LEU A 116 5.30 7.05 3.57
CA LEU A 116 4.59 8.07 4.32
C LEU A 116 4.64 7.74 5.81
N PRO A 117 4.94 8.73 6.67
CA PRO A 117 4.84 8.52 8.11
C PRO A 117 3.38 8.45 8.55
N ASP A 118 3.09 7.55 9.49
CA ASP A 118 1.84 7.61 10.23
C ASP A 118 1.84 8.85 11.13
N GLY A 119 0.66 9.43 11.33
CA GLY A 119 0.48 10.63 12.13
C GLY A 119 -0.30 10.35 13.41
N ALA A 120 0.08 11.01 14.49
CA ALA A 120 -0.68 11.07 15.74
C ALA A 120 -0.97 12.52 16.09
N ALA A 121 -2.19 12.80 16.57
CA ALA A 121 -2.58 14.15 16.96
C ALA A 121 -3.39 14.14 18.27
N ILE A 122 -3.24 15.21 19.06
CA ILE A 122 -4.01 15.43 20.26
C ILE A 122 -5.32 16.12 19.90
N VAL A 123 -6.44 15.51 20.28
CA VAL A 123 -7.77 16.10 20.07
C VAL A 123 -7.89 17.37 20.92
N ARG A 124 -8.25 18.48 20.29
CA ARG A 124 -8.42 19.76 20.98
C ARG A 124 -9.49 19.63 22.10
N GLY A 125 -9.13 20.03 23.31
CA GLY A 125 -10.03 19.97 24.46
C GLY A 125 -10.23 18.57 25.04
N CYS A 126 -9.34 17.61 24.72
CA CYS A 126 -9.37 16.30 25.37
C CYS A 126 -9.17 16.45 26.88
N ALA A 127 -9.84 15.58 27.67
CA ALA A 127 -9.83 15.64 29.13
C ALA A 127 -8.45 15.37 29.78
N HIS A 128 -7.57 14.70 29.05
CA HIS A 128 -6.25 14.23 29.56
C HIS A 128 -5.12 14.62 28.61
N GLU A 129 -5.01 15.90 28.27
CA GLU A 129 -4.03 16.41 27.30
C GLU A 129 -2.58 16.09 27.70
N GLU A 130 -2.25 16.20 28.99
CA GLU A 130 -0.91 15.87 29.48
C GLU A 130 -0.56 14.38 29.26
N ASN A 131 -1.49 13.48 29.51
CA ASN A 131 -1.28 12.05 29.25
C ASN A 131 -1.17 11.76 27.75
N ALA A 132 -1.93 12.45 26.92
CA ALA A 132 -1.84 12.33 25.46
C ALA A 132 -0.46 12.78 24.95
N ARG A 133 0.10 13.87 25.49
CA ARG A 133 1.48 14.31 25.18
C ARG A 133 2.51 13.25 25.59
N LYS A 134 2.43 12.75 26.82
CA LYS A 134 3.32 11.68 27.30
C LYS A 134 3.24 10.42 26.43
N PHE A 135 2.04 10.08 25.95
CA PHE A 135 1.87 8.94 25.06
C PHE A 135 2.53 9.15 23.68
N ILE A 136 2.42 10.35 23.11
CA ILE A 136 3.11 10.67 21.85
C ILE A 136 4.64 10.63 22.05
N ASP A 137 5.15 11.21 23.14
CA ASP A 137 6.57 11.16 23.46
C ASP A 137 7.05 9.72 23.65
N PHE A 138 6.24 8.87 24.30
CA PHE A 138 6.51 7.45 24.44
C PHE A 138 6.56 6.74 23.07
N LEU A 139 5.59 6.98 22.19
CA LEU A 139 5.60 6.41 20.83
C LEU A 139 6.84 6.79 20.02
N LEU A 140 7.39 7.99 20.25
CA LEU A 140 8.56 8.49 19.57
C LEU A 140 9.88 8.11 20.28
N SER A 141 9.84 7.42 21.43
CA SER A 141 11.03 7.00 22.15
C SER A 141 11.84 5.96 21.34
N PRO A 142 13.19 5.92 21.51
CA PRO A 142 14.03 4.96 20.79
C PRO A 142 13.59 3.51 20.99
N ASP A 143 13.27 3.13 22.23
CA ASP A 143 12.89 1.75 22.58
C ASP A 143 11.61 1.32 21.85
N VAL A 144 10.58 2.20 21.82
CA VAL A 144 9.33 1.89 21.12
C VAL A 144 9.52 1.87 19.61
N GLN A 145 10.29 2.80 19.06
CA GLN A 145 10.56 2.81 17.62
C GLN A 145 11.38 1.59 17.19
N GLN A 146 12.28 1.11 18.01
CA GLN A 146 13.01 -0.13 17.78
C GLN A 146 12.06 -1.34 17.83
N LEU A 147 11.18 -1.41 18.83
CA LEU A 147 10.18 -2.47 18.96
C LEU A 147 9.22 -2.51 17.76
N LEU A 148 8.77 -1.35 17.30
CA LEU A 148 7.95 -1.27 16.09
C LEU A 148 8.67 -1.85 14.86
N GLY A 149 9.98 -1.64 14.75
CA GLY A 149 10.79 -2.19 13.67
C GLY A 149 10.97 -3.69 13.76
N THR A 150 11.32 -4.21 14.95
CA THR A 150 11.66 -5.63 15.15
C THR A 150 10.43 -6.52 15.21
N GLU A 151 9.38 -6.10 15.93
CA GLU A 151 8.20 -6.94 16.19
C GLU A 151 7.07 -6.73 15.17
N LEU A 152 6.92 -5.49 14.65
CA LEU A 152 5.81 -5.16 13.75
C LEU A 152 6.26 -4.88 12.31
N SER A 153 7.56 -5.00 12.03
CA SER A 153 8.13 -4.70 10.69
C SER A 153 7.78 -3.31 10.17
N ARG A 154 7.60 -2.35 11.09
CA ARG A 154 7.35 -0.94 10.76
C ARG A 154 8.66 -0.17 10.69
N ARG A 155 8.80 0.66 9.68
CA ARG A 155 9.97 1.52 9.55
C ARG A 155 9.94 2.62 10.60
N SER A 156 11.06 2.77 11.35
CA SER A 156 11.18 3.82 12.34
C SER A 156 11.17 5.20 11.67
N VAL A 157 10.54 6.18 12.34
CA VAL A 157 10.64 7.60 11.98
C VAL A 157 11.91 8.25 12.55
N ARG A 158 12.68 7.51 13.35
CA ARG A 158 13.95 7.96 13.94
C ARG A 158 15.13 7.40 13.17
N ALA A 159 16.09 8.25 12.86
CA ALA A 159 17.30 7.84 12.16
C ALA A 159 18.24 6.99 13.03
N ASP A 160 18.19 7.16 14.38
CA ASP A 160 19.03 6.45 15.33
C ASP A 160 18.51 5.06 15.72
N THR A 161 17.34 4.66 15.25
CA THR A 161 16.73 3.35 15.50
C THR A 161 16.31 2.65 14.21
N ALA A 162 16.92 3.01 13.08
CA ALA A 162 16.68 2.34 11.80
C ALA A 162 17.02 0.84 11.91
N SER A 163 16.12 -0.02 11.42
CA SER A 163 16.32 -1.46 11.46
C SER A 163 17.09 -1.94 10.23
N ASP A 164 18.25 -2.54 10.42
CA ASP A 164 19.01 -3.21 9.36
C ASP A 164 18.27 -4.45 8.79
N ALA A 165 17.21 -4.90 9.46
CA ALA A 165 16.39 -6.03 9.01
C ALA A 165 15.47 -5.69 7.83
N LEU A 166 15.27 -4.42 7.53
CA LEU A 166 14.43 -3.96 6.41
C LEU A 166 15.30 -3.53 5.23
N PRO A 167 14.94 -3.92 4.00
CA PRO A 167 15.72 -3.54 2.82
C PRO A 167 15.70 -2.03 2.61
N GLU A 168 16.77 -1.52 2.01
CA GLU A 168 16.77 -0.15 1.52
C GLU A 168 15.72 0.03 0.40
N LEU A 169 15.01 1.14 0.42
CA LEU A 169 13.96 1.45 -0.55
C LEU A 169 14.39 2.54 -1.51
N THR A 170 14.10 2.35 -2.78
CA THR A 170 14.00 3.47 -3.72
C THR A 170 12.70 4.20 -3.42
N VAL A 171 12.80 5.44 -2.92
CA VAL A 171 11.63 6.23 -2.52
C VAL A 171 11.22 7.16 -3.64
N LEU A 172 9.98 7.03 -4.10
CA LEU A 172 9.32 8.01 -4.98
C LEU A 172 8.82 9.18 -4.12
N PRO A 173 9.17 10.42 -4.45
CA PRO A 173 8.64 11.58 -3.74
C PRO A 173 7.11 11.62 -3.85
N TYR A 174 6.42 11.61 -2.71
CA TYR A 174 4.96 11.68 -2.66
C TYR A 174 4.54 13.00 -2.02
N ASP A 175 3.98 13.90 -2.83
CA ASP A 175 3.47 15.17 -2.36
C ASP A 175 2.06 15.01 -1.76
N LEU A 176 1.99 14.93 -0.43
CA LEU A 176 0.75 14.76 0.32
C LEU A 176 -0.26 15.87 0.06
N ARG A 177 0.18 17.12 -0.08
CA ARG A 177 -0.70 18.27 -0.34
C ARG A 177 -1.35 18.11 -1.71
N ARG A 178 -0.54 17.88 -2.73
CA ARG A 178 -1.05 17.66 -4.09
C ARG A 178 -1.94 16.43 -4.20
N ALA A 179 -1.61 15.37 -3.48
CA ALA A 179 -2.43 14.16 -3.44
C ALA A 179 -3.79 14.45 -2.78
N ASP A 180 -3.83 15.24 -1.72
CA ASP A 180 -5.07 15.66 -1.06
C ASP A 180 -5.93 16.57 -1.94
N GLU A 181 -5.32 17.55 -2.59
CA GLU A 181 -6.00 18.45 -3.55
C GLU A 181 -6.65 17.68 -4.71
N ARG A 182 -6.03 16.59 -5.16
CA ARG A 182 -6.53 15.79 -6.29
C ARG A 182 -7.31 14.55 -5.87
N ARG A 183 -7.50 14.33 -4.58
CA ARG A 183 -8.16 13.11 -4.06
C ARG A 183 -9.57 12.94 -4.62
N GLN A 184 -10.37 14.00 -4.62
CA GLN A 184 -11.73 13.93 -5.11
C GLN A 184 -11.79 13.64 -6.62
N GLU A 185 -10.92 14.26 -7.41
CA GLU A 185 -10.80 13.99 -8.84
C GLU A 185 -10.47 12.52 -9.11
N LEU A 186 -9.53 11.94 -8.33
CA LEU A 186 -9.16 10.53 -8.43
C LEU A 186 -10.33 9.60 -8.06
N PHE A 187 -11.06 9.93 -7.00
CA PHE A 187 -12.22 9.16 -6.57
C PHE A 187 -13.36 9.20 -7.58
N ASP A 188 -13.65 10.37 -8.14
CA ASP A 188 -14.67 10.52 -9.18
C ASP A 188 -14.31 9.72 -10.43
N ALA A 189 -13.03 9.75 -10.86
CA ALA A 189 -12.54 8.95 -11.97
C ALA A 189 -12.64 7.45 -11.69
N TRP A 190 -12.29 7.01 -10.47
CA TRP A 190 -12.42 5.62 -10.04
C TRP A 190 -13.89 5.16 -10.05
N GLN A 191 -14.79 5.91 -9.43
CA GLN A 191 -16.22 5.60 -9.39
C GLN A 191 -16.86 5.56 -10.78
N ALA A 192 -16.44 6.46 -11.68
CA ALA A 192 -16.89 6.45 -13.07
C ALA A 192 -16.48 5.16 -13.83
N LEU A 193 -15.37 4.53 -13.44
CA LEU A 193 -14.97 3.22 -13.98
C LEU A 193 -15.78 2.10 -13.35
N CYS A 194 -16.06 2.14 -12.04
CA CYS A 194 -16.93 1.17 -11.37
C CYS A 194 -18.33 1.13 -12.00
N GLY A 195 -18.97 2.28 -12.21
CA GLY A 195 -20.31 2.36 -12.79
C GLY A 195 -20.41 1.87 -14.25
N LYS A 196 -19.29 1.76 -14.99
CA LYS A 196 -19.26 1.18 -16.33
C LYS A 196 -19.22 -0.35 -16.34
N VAL A 197 -18.91 -0.99 -15.23
CA VAL A 197 -18.88 -2.47 -15.11
C VAL A 197 -20.26 -3.01 -14.76
N GLU A 198 -21.10 -2.19 -14.11
CA GLU A 198 -22.46 -2.58 -13.68
C GLU A 198 -23.53 -2.37 -14.78
N ALA A 199 -23.19 -1.70 -15.87
CA ALA A 199 -24.07 -1.39 -17.00
C ALA A 199 -23.84 -2.33 -18.19
#